data_eca9fe2299dcb7dfe9422b1bf31d33b8
#
_entry.id   eca9fe2299dcb7dfe9422b1bf31d33b8
#
_cell.length_a   1.000
_cell.length_b   1.000
_cell.length_c   1.000
_cell.angle_alpha   90.00
_cell.angle_beta   90.00
_cell.angle_gamma   90.00
#
_symmetry.space_group_name_H-M   'P 1'
#
loop_
_entity.id
_entity.type
_entity.pdbx_description
1 polymer ?
#
loop_
_entity_poly.entity_id
_entity_poly.type
_entity_poly.pdbx_seq_one_letter_code
_entity_poly.pdbx_strand_id
1 'polypeptide(L)'
;MSAIQQQDPQIFDALEAEKKRQMEGIEMIPSENYVSAAVLEANGSIFTNKYAEGYPGRRYYGGNQNTDIIEEVARTRAKELFRAEHANVQPLSGSPMNQAVYFAFLKPGDTVLGMDLSHGGHLTHGHPVSHMGKLYNFVRYKTHPENEGKIDFDELMRVAKEAKPKIVLCGYTSYPRDYDYRDFKKIADEVGAITMADIAHIGGLVAANEMRNPFDYGFDIVTTTTHKPLRGPRGGMIMCKKQYAE
;
A
#
# COMPACT_ATOMS: atom_id res chain seq x y z
N MET A 1 -24.14 -28.16 -11.92
CA MET A 1 -22.66 -28.26 -11.89
C MET A 1 -22.09 -26.94 -12.41
N SER A 2 -21.10 -26.39 -11.71
CA SER A 2 -20.39 -25.17 -12.19
C SER A 2 -19.51 -25.50 -13.41
N ALA A 3 -19.16 -24.48 -14.22
CA ALA A 3 -18.28 -24.70 -15.38
C ALA A 3 -16.93 -25.29 -14.96
N ILE A 4 -16.34 -24.85 -13.84
CA ILE A 4 -15.08 -25.40 -13.31
C ILE A 4 -15.26 -26.88 -12.95
N GLN A 5 -16.35 -27.25 -12.29
CA GLN A 5 -16.59 -28.64 -11.90
C GLN A 5 -16.68 -29.59 -13.10
N GLN A 6 -17.21 -29.09 -14.23
CA GLN A 6 -17.30 -29.89 -15.47
C GLN A 6 -15.95 -29.97 -16.20
N GLN A 7 -15.19 -28.90 -16.21
CA GLN A 7 -13.97 -28.77 -17.02
C GLN A 7 -12.72 -29.26 -16.29
N ASP A 8 -12.63 -28.99 -14.97
CA ASP A 8 -11.48 -29.35 -14.13
C ASP A 8 -11.93 -29.69 -12.71
N PRO A 9 -12.34 -30.96 -12.48
CA PRO A 9 -12.77 -31.40 -11.15
C PRO A 9 -11.71 -31.24 -10.07
N GLN A 10 -10.43 -31.39 -10.40
CA GLN A 10 -9.33 -31.26 -9.41
C GLN A 10 -9.22 -29.83 -8.89
N ILE A 11 -9.35 -28.83 -9.73
CA ILE A 11 -9.38 -27.43 -9.32
C ILE A 11 -10.67 -27.12 -8.55
N PHE A 12 -11.81 -27.65 -8.99
CA PHE A 12 -13.06 -27.49 -8.26
C PHE A 12 -12.97 -28.03 -6.83
N ASP A 13 -12.42 -29.23 -6.63
CA ASP A 13 -12.28 -29.85 -5.31
C ASP A 13 -11.33 -29.01 -4.43
N ALA A 14 -10.25 -28.46 -4.99
CA ALA A 14 -9.35 -27.57 -4.27
C ALA A 14 -10.04 -26.26 -3.81
N LEU A 15 -10.89 -25.68 -4.66
CA LEU A 15 -11.66 -24.48 -4.30
C LEU A 15 -12.68 -24.76 -3.19
N GLU A 16 -13.39 -25.89 -3.24
CA GLU A 16 -14.32 -26.29 -2.18
C GLU A 16 -13.59 -26.61 -0.87
N ALA A 17 -12.42 -27.25 -0.94
CA ALA A 17 -11.59 -27.50 0.23
C ALA A 17 -11.09 -26.20 0.88
N GLU A 18 -10.65 -25.22 0.09
CA GLU A 18 -10.22 -23.91 0.60
C GLU A 18 -11.40 -23.12 1.21
N LYS A 19 -12.56 -23.15 0.57
CA LYS A 19 -13.79 -22.56 1.12
C LYS A 19 -14.14 -23.16 2.49
N LYS A 20 -14.07 -24.50 2.61
CA LYS A 20 -14.28 -25.20 3.87
C LYS A 20 -13.24 -24.78 4.91
N ARG A 21 -11.95 -24.72 4.55
CA ARG A 21 -10.88 -24.28 5.45
C ARG A 21 -11.15 -22.89 6.01
N GLN A 22 -11.55 -21.93 5.15
CA GLN A 22 -11.86 -20.56 5.58
C GLN A 22 -13.10 -20.49 6.49
N MET A 23 -14.10 -21.36 6.29
CA MET A 23 -15.32 -21.39 7.12
C MET A 23 -15.10 -22.05 8.48
N GLU A 24 -14.23 -23.05 8.58
CA GLU A 24 -14.01 -23.87 9.77
C GLU A 24 -12.77 -23.44 10.57
N GLY A 25 -11.83 -22.71 9.94
CA GLY A 25 -10.58 -22.25 10.54
C GLY A 25 -10.72 -20.91 11.25
N ILE A 26 -9.80 -20.65 12.19
CA ILE A 26 -9.57 -19.33 12.76
C ILE A 26 -8.35 -18.74 12.05
N GLU A 27 -8.57 -17.65 11.30
CA GLU A 27 -7.48 -16.98 10.60
C GLU A 27 -6.65 -16.12 11.56
N MET A 28 -5.36 -16.46 11.69
CA MET A 28 -4.42 -15.77 12.59
C MET A 28 -3.42 -14.88 11.86
N ILE A 29 -3.51 -14.78 10.53
CA ILE A 29 -2.67 -13.88 9.73
C ILE A 29 -3.36 -12.51 9.66
N PRO A 30 -2.84 -11.48 10.36
CA PRO A 30 -3.57 -10.21 10.54
C PRO A 30 -3.75 -9.40 9.23
N SER A 31 -3.03 -9.77 8.17
CA SER A 31 -3.16 -9.16 6.85
C SER A 31 -4.17 -9.86 5.93
N GLU A 32 -4.72 -11.00 6.33
CA GLU A 32 -5.78 -11.66 5.58
C GLU A 32 -7.16 -11.14 5.99
N ASN A 33 -8.13 -11.22 5.05
CA ASN A 33 -9.50 -10.79 5.29
C ASN A 33 -10.45 -11.51 4.32
N TYR A 34 -11.72 -11.48 4.64
CA TYR A 34 -12.79 -12.09 3.83
C TYR A 34 -13.49 -11.01 3.02
N VAL A 35 -13.44 -11.12 1.70
CA VAL A 35 -14.13 -10.19 0.78
C VAL A 35 -15.60 -10.52 0.66
N SER A 36 -16.40 -9.56 0.18
CA SER A 36 -17.81 -9.79 -0.13
C SER A 36 -18.00 -10.66 -1.39
N ALA A 37 -19.16 -11.28 -1.52
CA ALA A 37 -19.53 -12.01 -2.73
C ALA A 37 -19.45 -11.11 -3.99
N ALA A 38 -19.82 -9.84 -3.89
CA ALA A 38 -19.73 -8.88 -4.99
C ALA A 38 -18.27 -8.65 -5.46
N VAL A 39 -17.31 -8.64 -4.54
CA VAL A 39 -15.88 -8.54 -4.90
C VAL A 39 -15.41 -9.78 -5.64
N LEU A 40 -15.83 -10.98 -5.21
CA LEU A 40 -15.49 -12.24 -5.91
C LEU A 40 -16.10 -12.27 -7.31
N GLU A 41 -17.36 -11.87 -7.45
CA GLU A 41 -18.06 -11.79 -8.74
C GLU A 41 -17.37 -10.81 -9.71
N ALA A 42 -17.02 -9.62 -9.23
CA ALA A 42 -16.32 -8.63 -10.03
C ALA A 42 -14.94 -9.10 -10.48
N ASN A 43 -14.18 -9.78 -9.61
CA ASN A 43 -12.87 -10.34 -9.94
C ASN A 43 -12.93 -11.44 -11.00
N GLY A 44 -13.97 -12.28 -10.95
CA GLY A 44 -14.19 -13.34 -11.94
C GLY A 44 -14.95 -12.89 -13.21
N SER A 45 -15.04 -11.59 -13.46
CA SER A 45 -15.85 -11.05 -14.55
C SER A 45 -15.15 -11.10 -15.91
N ILE A 46 -15.92 -10.76 -16.96
CA ILE A 46 -15.47 -10.71 -18.35
C ILE A 46 -14.32 -9.72 -18.58
N PHE A 47 -14.02 -8.82 -17.64
CA PHE A 47 -12.87 -7.92 -17.73
C PHE A 47 -11.52 -8.64 -17.76
N THR A 48 -11.47 -9.91 -17.35
CA THR A 48 -10.30 -10.79 -17.56
C THR A 48 -9.84 -10.83 -19.03
N ASN A 49 -10.73 -10.62 -20.00
CA ASN A 49 -10.43 -10.65 -21.42
C ASN A 49 -9.87 -9.33 -21.96
N LYS A 50 -9.81 -8.26 -21.16
CA LYS A 50 -9.57 -6.91 -21.69
C LYS A 50 -8.19 -6.35 -21.37
N TYR A 51 -7.45 -6.02 -22.42
CA TYR A 51 -6.28 -5.16 -22.32
C TYR A 51 -6.68 -3.71 -22.08
N ALA A 52 -6.04 -3.06 -21.02
CA ALA A 52 -6.37 -1.71 -20.61
C ALA A 52 -5.12 -0.87 -20.29
N GLU A 53 -4.04 -1.08 -21.03
CA GLU A 53 -2.80 -0.31 -20.85
C GLU A 53 -3.03 1.19 -21.09
N GLY A 54 -2.38 2.01 -20.28
CA GLY A 54 -2.61 3.46 -20.24
C GLY A 54 -3.56 3.85 -19.14
N TYR A 55 -4.20 5.01 -19.25
CA TYR A 55 -5.09 5.59 -18.25
C TYR A 55 -6.44 5.95 -18.85
N PRO A 56 -7.51 6.16 -18.07
CA PRO A 56 -8.80 6.61 -18.56
C PRO A 56 -8.67 7.78 -19.55
N GLY A 57 -9.29 7.65 -20.71
CA GLY A 57 -9.21 8.62 -21.80
C GLY A 57 -7.88 8.67 -22.58
N ARG A 58 -6.85 7.92 -22.15
CA ARG A 58 -5.51 7.84 -22.78
C ARG A 58 -5.02 6.39 -22.82
N ARG A 59 -5.79 5.50 -23.46
CA ARG A 59 -5.46 4.08 -23.63
C ARG A 59 -4.67 3.83 -24.90
N TYR A 60 -3.82 2.83 -24.88
CA TYR A 60 -3.07 2.38 -26.05
C TYR A 60 -3.94 1.52 -26.98
N TYR A 61 -5.04 0.91 -26.50
CA TYR A 61 -5.93 0.04 -27.25
C TYR A 61 -7.37 0.55 -27.23
N GLY A 62 -8.14 0.20 -28.26
CA GLY A 62 -9.56 0.50 -28.35
C GLY A 62 -10.43 -0.34 -27.42
N GLY A 63 -11.71 -0.01 -27.31
CA GLY A 63 -12.70 -0.77 -26.55
C GLY A 63 -12.62 -0.63 -25.04
N ASN A 64 -12.01 0.44 -24.52
CA ASN A 64 -11.78 0.64 -23.10
C ASN A 64 -12.82 1.54 -22.39
N GLN A 65 -13.89 1.92 -23.08
CA GLN A 65 -14.90 2.83 -22.51
C GLN A 65 -15.49 2.34 -21.17
N ASN A 66 -15.71 1.02 -21.04
CA ASN A 66 -16.23 0.44 -19.78
C ASN A 66 -15.14 0.27 -18.74
N THR A 67 -13.90 -0.02 -19.13
CA THR A 67 -12.74 -0.05 -18.23
C THR A 67 -12.47 1.33 -17.65
N ASP A 68 -12.58 2.37 -18.48
CA ASP A 68 -12.42 3.76 -18.04
C ASP A 68 -13.43 4.14 -16.97
N ILE A 69 -14.69 3.72 -17.12
CA ILE A 69 -15.73 3.94 -16.11
C ILE A 69 -15.35 3.28 -14.78
N ILE A 70 -14.93 2.00 -14.81
CA ILE A 70 -14.58 1.27 -13.58
C ILE A 70 -13.36 1.88 -12.91
N GLU A 71 -12.32 2.21 -13.66
CA GLU A 71 -11.11 2.80 -13.11
C GLU A 71 -11.37 4.20 -12.55
N GLU A 72 -12.16 5.03 -13.24
CA GLU A 72 -12.48 6.38 -12.76
C GLU A 72 -13.39 6.35 -11.52
N VAL A 73 -14.33 5.40 -11.43
CA VAL A 73 -15.12 5.18 -10.21
C VAL A 73 -14.20 4.77 -9.05
N ALA A 74 -13.25 3.88 -9.28
CA ALA A 74 -12.30 3.45 -8.23
C ALA A 74 -11.41 4.63 -7.78
N ARG A 75 -10.87 5.41 -8.72
CA ARG A 75 -10.06 6.60 -8.43
C ARG A 75 -10.83 7.65 -7.64
N THR A 76 -12.05 7.95 -8.04
CA THR A 76 -12.92 8.94 -7.39
C THR A 76 -13.24 8.50 -5.96
N ARG A 77 -13.66 7.25 -5.77
CA ARG A 77 -13.96 6.71 -4.44
C ARG A 77 -12.72 6.63 -3.54
N ALA A 78 -11.55 6.30 -4.07
CA ALA A 78 -10.30 6.32 -3.31
C ALA A 78 -9.96 7.74 -2.83
N LYS A 79 -10.11 8.76 -3.70
CA LYS A 79 -9.90 10.16 -3.32
C LYS A 79 -10.87 10.62 -2.23
N GLU A 80 -12.13 10.30 -2.35
CA GLU A 80 -13.17 10.64 -1.36
C GLU A 80 -12.89 9.95 -0.02
N LEU A 81 -12.65 8.64 -0.05
CA LEU A 81 -12.47 7.81 1.13
C LEU A 81 -11.24 8.22 1.97
N PHE A 82 -10.14 8.54 1.30
CA PHE A 82 -8.88 8.91 1.95
C PHE A 82 -8.60 10.42 1.93
N ARG A 83 -9.50 11.25 1.43
CA ARG A 83 -9.32 12.71 1.29
C ARG A 83 -8.07 13.08 0.49
N ALA A 84 -7.77 12.29 -0.55
CA ALA A 84 -6.63 12.48 -1.41
C ALA A 84 -6.96 13.36 -2.62
N GLU A 85 -6.00 14.14 -3.09
CA GLU A 85 -6.18 14.97 -4.29
C GLU A 85 -6.05 14.17 -5.58
N HIS A 86 -5.22 13.11 -5.57
CA HIS A 86 -5.02 12.20 -6.69
C HIS A 86 -4.94 10.75 -6.21
N ALA A 87 -5.35 9.81 -7.06
CA ALA A 87 -5.23 8.38 -6.81
C ALA A 87 -4.89 7.62 -8.10
N ASN A 88 -3.96 6.65 -7.98
CA ASN A 88 -3.67 5.62 -8.96
C ASN A 88 -4.05 4.26 -8.34
N VAL A 89 -4.96 3.54 -9.01
CA VAL A 89 -5.54 2.28 -8.52
C VAL A 89 -5.05 1.06 -9.31
N GLN A 90 -4.05 1.23 -10.17
CA GLN A 90 -3.55 0.17 -11.04
C GLN A 90 -2.51 -0.79 -10.39
N PRO A 91 -1.81 -0.47 -9.28
CA PRO A 91 -0.85 -1.40 -8.71
C PRO A 91 -1.47 -2.75 -8.34
N LEU A 92 -0.79 -3.84 -8.69
CA LEU A 92 -1.27 -5.21 -8.45
C LEU A 92 -1.22 -5.63 -6.98
N SER A 93 -0.35 -5.00 -6.19
CA SER A 93 -0.15 -5.31 -4.76
C SER A 93 0.73 -4.25 -4.09
N GLY A 94 1.00 -4.42 -2.78
CA GLY A 94 1.79 -3.47 -2.00
C GLY A 94 3.23 -3.30 -2.46
N SER A 95 3.92 -4.37 -2.86
CA SER A 95 5.31 -4.25 -3.30
C SER A 95 5.47 -3.48 -4.61
N PRO A 96 4.76 -3.78 -5.71
CA PRO A 96 4.79 -2.96 -6.92
C PRO A 96 4.35 -1.51 -6.67
N MET A 97 3.40 -1.31 -5.79
CA MET A 97 2.91 0.01 -5.39
C MET A 97 4.04 0.88 -4.79
N ASN A 98 4.74 0.37 -3.78
CA ASN A 98 5.86 1.08 -3.16
C ASN A 98 7.04 1.25 -4.14
N GLN A 99 7.31 0.24 -4.97
CA GLN A 99 8.32 0.33 -6.03
C GLN A 99 8.02 1.45 -7.02
N ALA A 100 6.76 1.60 -7.44
CA ALA A 100 6.36 2.66 -8.35
C ALA A 100 6.64 4.05 -7.76
N VAL A 101 6.37 4.25 -6.47
CA VAL A 101 6.72 5.50 -5.77
C VAL A 101 8.22 5.74 -5.79
N TYR A 102 9.03 4.73 -5.46
CA TYR A 102 10.49 4.90 -5.49
C TYR A 102 11.02 5.22 -6.88
N PHE A 103 10.54 4.53 -7.91
CA PHE A 103 10.94 4.81 -9.30
C PHE A 103 10.54 6.21 -9.78
N ALA A 104 9.40 6.73 -9.31
CA ALA A 104 8.96 8.08 -9.68
C ALA A 104 9.82 9.18 -9.07
N PHE A 105 10.32 9.00 -7.84
CA PHE A 105 10.95 10.07 -7.07
C PHE A 105 12.43 9.90 -6.80
N LEU A 106 13.00 8.73 -7.05
CA LEU A 106 14.37 8.41 -6.69
C LEU A 106 15.21 8.01 -7.91
N LYS A 107 16.49 8.31 -7.81
CA LYS A 107 17.55 7.77 -8.67
C LYS A 107 18.29 6.66 -7.92
N PRO A 108 18.89 5.68 -8.61
CA PRO A 108 19.75 4.68 -7.97
C PRO A 108 20.79 5.33 -7.04
N GLY A 109 20.87 4.83 -5.81
CA GLY A 109 21.73 5.37 -4.77
C GLY A 109 21.13 6.46 -3.89
N ASP A 110 19.96 7.00 -4.22
CA ASP A 110 19.26 7.94 -3.34
C ASP A 110 18.87 7.28 -2.02
N THR A 111 18.80 8.08 -0.96
CA THR A 111 18.54 7.60 0.39
C THR A 111 17.06 7.67 0.75
N VAL A 112 16.55 6.60 1.35
CA VAL A 112 15.23 6.50 1.97
C VAL A 112 15.39 6.19 3.46
N LEU A 113 14.65 6.89 4.31
CA LEU A 113 14.56 6.61 5.74
C LEU A 113 13.29 5.81 6.00
N GLY A 114 13.41 4.56 6.47
CA GLY A 114 12.29 3.66 6.71
C GLY A 114 12.49 2.79 7.95
N MET A 115 11.43 2.13 8.43
CA MET A 115 11.53 1.26 9.61
C MET A 115 12.18 -0.08 9.28
N ASP A 116 13.05 -0.55 10.17
CA ASP A 116 13.65 -1.89 10.08
C ASP A 116 12.56 -2.98 10.16
N LEU A 117 12.71 -4.03 9.35
CA LEU A 117 11.78 -5.17 9.31
C LEU A 117 11.63 -5.84 10.69
N SER A 118 12.74 -5.99 11.42
CA SER A 118 12.75 -6.63 12.74
C SER A 118 12.04 -5.81 13.83
N HIS A 119 11.73 -4.55 13.53
CA HIS A 119 11.01 -3.61 14.41
C HIS A 119 9.59 -3.30 13.94
N GLY A 120 9.12 -3.99 12.92
CA GLY A 120 7.76 -3.87 12.41
C GLY A 120 7.64 -3.28 11.00
N GLY A 121 8.73 -2.96 10.32
CA GLY A 121 8.73 -2.49 8.93
C GLY A 121 8.26 -3.56 7.94
N HIS A 122 8.23 -3.21 6.66
CA HIS A 122 7.94 -4.12 5.56
C HIS A 122 9.20 -4.41 4.75
N LEU A 123 9.22 -5.52 3.99
CA LEU A 123 10.34 -5.85 3.09
C LEU A 123 10.70 -4.70 2.14
N THR A 124 9.69 -4.00 1.61
CA THR A 124 9.88 -2.85 0.72
C THR A 124 10.33 -1.57 1.42
N HIS A 125 10.41 -1.56 2.75
CA HIS A 125 10.90 -0.43 3.54
C HIS A 125 12.43 -0.49 3.76
N GLY A 126 13.14 -1.26 2.94
CA GLY A 126 14.60 -1.27 2.91
C GLY A 126 15.25 -2.55 3.40
N HIS A 127 14.53 -3.65 3.48
CA HIS A 127 15.15 -4.93 3.81
C HIS A 127 16.15 -5.36 2.69
N PRO A 128 17.37 -5.85 3.02
CA PRO A 128 18.41 -6.16 2.02
C PRO A 128 18.00 -7.22 0.99
N VAL A 129 17.05 -8.10 1.32
CA VAL A 129 16.50 -9.10 0.38
C VAL A 129 15.65 -8.46 -0.71
N SER A 130 15.07 -7.28 -0.44
CA SER A 130 14.27 -6.54 -1.41
C SER A 130 15.13 -6.01 -2.55
N HIS A 131 14.60 -6.03 -3.79
CA HIS A 131 15.24 -5.39 -4.94
C HIS A 131 15.50 -3.90 -4.70
N MET A 132 14.61 -3.24 -3.97
CA MET A 132 14.76 -1.82 -3.64
C MET A 132 15.96 -1.58 -2.74
N GLY A 133 16.26 -2.49 -1.80
CA GLY A 133 17.46 -2.44 -0.97
C GLY A 133 18.78 -2.60 -1.73
N LYS A 134 18.71 -3.05 -3.01
CA LYS A 134 19.90 -3.11 -3.90
C LYS A 134 20.03 -1.88 -4.78
N LEU A 135 18.95 -1.14 -5.02
CA LEU A 135 18.92 0.04 -5.89
C LEU A 135 19.12 1.34 -5.12
N TYR A 136 18.57 1.41 -3.92
CA TYR A 136 18.54 2.62 -3.09
C TYR A 136 19.25 2.40 -1.76
N ASN A 137 19.74 3.47 -1.18
CA ASN A 137 20.34 3.44 0.14
C ASN A 137 19.26 3.59 1.21
N PHE A 138 18.93 2.50 1.93
CA PHE A 138 17.97 2.54 3.01
C PHE A 138 18.65 2.71 4.37
N VAL A 139 18.41 3.83 5.01
CA VAL A 139 18.70 4.05 6.43
C VAL A 139 17.47 3.61 7.22
N ARG A 140 17.67 2.68 8.17
CA ARG A 140 16.57 2.01 8.86
C ARG A 140 16.52 2.42 10.31
N TYR A 141 15.42 3.06 10.72
CA TYR A 141 15.18 3.38 12.11
C TYR A 141 14.55 2.21 12.86
N LYS A 142 14.69 2.22 14.16
CA LYS A 142 14.28 1.15 15.07
C LYS A 142 13.42 1.70 16.19
N THR A 143 12.75 0.80 16.89
CA THR A 143 12.15 1.07 18.21
C THR A 143 13.14 0.74 19.31
N HIS A 144 12.98 1.37 20.47
CA HIS A 144 13.87 1.20 21.59
C HIS A 144 13.17 0.48 22.75
N PRO A 145 13.65 -0.69 23.20
CA PRO A 145 13.07 -1.41 24.33
C PRO A 145 12.97 -0.57 25.61
N GLU A 146 13.98 0.25 25.87
CA GLU A 146 14.04 1.20 26.99
C GLU A 146 13.00 2.32 26.91
N ASN A 147 12.45 2.58 25.72
CA ASN A 147 11.34 3.50 25.46
C ASN A 147 10.04 2.75 25.22
N GLU A 148 9.77 1.68 25.95
CA GLU A 148 8.57 0.85 25.82
C GLU A 148 8.32 0.34 24.39
N GLY A 149 9.36 0.19 23.58
CA GLY A 149 9.26 -0.17 22.17
C GLY A 149 8.67 0.93 21.28
N LYS A 150 8.76 2.19 21.69
CA LYS A 150 8.36 3.35 20.88
C LYS A 150 9.48 3.79 19.94
N ILE A 151 9.10 4.56 18.92
CA ILE A 151 10.05 5.27 18.05
C ILE A 151 10.59 6.47 18.82
N ASP A 152 11.92 6.65 18.79
CA ASP A 152 12.58 7.85 19.30
C ASP A 152 12.68 8.89 18.17
N PHE A 153 11.85 9.93 18.24
CA PHE A 153 11.78 10.96 17.21
C PHE A 153 12.95 11.94 17.26
N ASP A 154 13.62 12.11 18.40
CA ASP A 154 14.82 12.94 18.49
C ASP A 154 16.00 12.24 17.83
N GLU A 155 16.16 10.94 18.07
CA GLU A 155 17.15 10.15 17.34
C GLU A 155 16.82 10.08 15.85
N LEU A 156 15.56 9.89 15.48
CA LEU A 156 15.12 9.85 14.07
C LEU A 156 15.44 11.17 13.34
N MET A 157 15.24 12.31 14.00
CA MET A 157 15.62 13.62 13.48
C MET A 157 17.13 13.72 13.26
N ARG A 158 17.94 13.27 14.22
CA ARG A 158 19.40 13.25 14.11
C ARG A 158 19.85 12.41 12.90
N VAL A 159 19.32 11.19 12.79
CA VAL A 159 19.63 10.26 11.70
C VAL A 159 19.20 10.85 10.35
N ALA A 160 18.04 11.49 10.28
CA ALA A 160 17.56 12.13 9.05
C ALA A 160 18.49 13.28 8.61
N LYS A 161 18.97 14.11 9.53
CA LYS A 161 19.92 15.18 9.22
C LYS A 161 21.26 14.67 8.69
N GLU A 162 21.74 13.56 9.20
CA GLU A 162 22.96 12.91 8.75
C GLU A 162 22.78 12.24 7.38
N ALA A 163 21.70 11.49 7.22
CA ALA A 163 21.44 10.67 6.03
C ALA A 163 20.88 11.47 4.85
N LYS A 164 20.25 12.62 5.09
CA LYS A 164 19.61 13.48 4.07
C LYS A 164 18.74 12.69 3.09
N PRO A 165 17.74 11.94 3.58
CA PRO A 165 16.92 11.12 2.73
C PRO A 165 16.09 11.96 1.75
N LYS A 166 15.79 11.38 0.58
CA LYS A 166 14.81 11.94 -0.36
C LYS A 166 13.38 11.63 0.04
N ILE A 167 13.18 10.49 0.72
CA ILE A 167 11.88 10.06 1.24
C ILE A 167 12.03 9.71 2.73
N VAL A 168 11.13 10.26 3.55
CA VAL A 168 10.87 9.81 4.91
C VAL A 168 9.61 8.95 4.86
N LEU A 169 9.80 7.64 5.11
CA LEU A 169 8.76 6.63 5.03
C LEU A 169 8.32 6.20 6.43
N CYS A 170 7.04 6.31 6.71
CA CYS A 170 6.40 5.65 7.83
C CYS A 170 5.38 4.60 7.36
N GLY A 171 5.06 3.65 8.22
CA GLY A 171 4.15 2.56 7.90
C GLY A 171 4.74 1.21 8.31
N TYR A 172 3.91 0.34 8.80
CA TYR A 172 4.38 -0.84 9.52
C TYR A 172 3.50 -2.04 9.23
N THR A 173 4.08 -3.23 9.32
CA THR A 173 3.34 -4.50 9.25
C THR A 173 2.96 -5.00 10.63
N SER A 174 3.76 -4.73 11.65
CA SER A 174 3.62 -5.31 12.98
C SER A 174 4.01 -4.38 14.14
N TYR A 175 4.06 -3.07 13.92
CA TYR A 175 4.22 -2.10 14.98
C TYR A 175 2.86 -1.86 15.66
N PRO A 176 2.68 -2.24 16.94
CA PRO A 176 1.35 -2.32 17.56
C PRO A 176 0.91 -1.01 18.23
N ARG A 177 1.51 0.10 17.88
CA ARG A 177 1.23 1.41 18.49
C ARG A 177 0.80 2.40 17.43
N ASP A 178 -0.06 3.33 17.83
CA ASP A 178 -0.33 4.53 17.02
C ASP A 178 0.86 5.50 17.13
N TYR A 179 1.02 6.36 16.16
CA TYR A 179 2.07 7.37 16.07
C TYR A 179 1.53 8.66 15.49
N ASP A 180 2.17 9.76 15.83
CA ASP A 180 1.78 11.07 15.33
C ASP A 180 2.50 11.37 14.00
N TYR A 181 1.74 11.51 12.93
CA TYR A 181 2.27 11.88 11.63
C TYR A 181 2.97 13.26 11.62
N ARG A 182 2.65 14.13 12.59
CA ARG A 182 3.32 15.45 12.74
C ARG A 182 4.81 15.32 12.96
N ASP A 183 5.24 14.33 13.74
CA ASP A 183 6.65 14.13 14.02
C ASP A 183 7.43 13.71 12.76
N PHE A 184 6.88 12.80 11.96
CA PHE A 184 7.46 12.44 10.67
C PHE A 184 7.45 13.60 9.68
N LYS A 185 6.35 14.37 9.63
CA LYS A 185 6.26 15.55 8.75
C LYS A 185 7.31 16.58 9.11
N LYS A 186 7.48 16.89 10.39
CA LYS A 186 8.50 17.82 10.90
C LYS A 186 9.91 17.37 10.50
N ILE A 187 10.21 16.07 10.62
CA ILE A 187 11.51 15.53 10.21
C ILE A 187 11.73 15.68 8.71
N ALA A 188 10.73 15.33 7.90
CA ALA A 188 10.83 15.45 6.45
C ALA A 188 11.01 16.89 6.00
N ASP A 189 10.28 17.83 6.59
CA ASP A 189 10.39 19.27 6.29
C ASP A 189 11.78 19.83 6.63
N GLU A 190 12.33 19.41 7.77
CA GLU A 190 13.67 19.85 8.20
C GLU A 190 14.78 19.43 7.24
N VAL A 191 14.64 18.29 6.58
CA VAL A 191 15.65 17.76 5.64
C VAL A 191 15.26 17.92 4.17
N GLY A 192 14.10 18.52 3.87
CA GLY A 192 13.59 18.72 2.52
C GLY A 192 13.21 17.43 1.80
N ALA A 193 12.72 16.43 2.55
CA ALA A 193 12.32 15.13 2.03
C ALA A 193 10.81 15.05 1.73
N ILE A 194 10.44 14.18 0.78
CA ILE A 194 9.05 13.78 0.52
C ILE A 194 8.57 12.87 1.67
N THR A 195 7.37 13.08 2.16
CA THR A 195 6.72 12.19 3.12
C THR A 195 5.95 11.09 2.41
N MET A 196 6.19 9.84 2.80
CA MET A 196 5.44 8.67 2.34
C MET A 196 4.88 7.90 3.52
N ALA A 197 3.57 7.58 3.49
CA ALA A 197 2.95 6.71 4.48
C ALA A 197 2.41 5.45 3.82
N ASP A 198 2.93 4.29 4.20
CA ASP A 198 2.36 2.99 3.82
C ASP A 198 1.37 2.56 4.90
N ILE A 199 0.08 2.74 4.63
CA ILE A 199 -1.01 2.41 5.56
C ILE A 199 -1.67 1.06 5.25
N ALA A 200 -0.99 0.18 4.51
CA ALA A 200 -1.57 -1.09 4.06
C ALA A 200 -2.18 -1.94 5.19
N HIS A 201 -1.58 -1.93 6.38
CA HIS A 201 -2.08 -2.68 7.54
C HIS A 201 -3.18 -1.97 8.34
N ILE A 202 -3.38 -0.68 8.13
CA ILE A 202 -4.38 0.14 8.84
C ILE A 202 -5.34 0.85 7.89
N GLY A 203 -5.24 0.63 6.59
CA GLY A 203 -6.02 1.35 5.58
C GLY A 203 -7.53 1.30 5.79
N GLY A 204 -8.07 0.18 6.27
CA GLY A 204 -9.48 0.06 6.62
C GLY A 204 -9.88 0.92 7.82
N LEU A 205 -9.00 1.03 8.83
CA LEU A 205 -9.24 1.87 10.00
C LEU A 205 -9.15 3.36 9.67
N VAL A 206 -8.18 3.73 8.83
CA VAL A 206 -8.07 5.11 8.32
C VAL A 206 -9.31 5.47 7.50
N ALA A 207 -9.76 4.58 6.62
CA ALA A 207 -10.96 4.76 5.82
C ALA A 207 -12.24 4.91 6.67
N ALA A 208 -12.31 4.21 7.79
CA ALA A 208 -13.40 4.30 8.76
C ALA A 208 -13.29 5.50 9.73
N ASN A 209 -12.23 6.31 9.62
CA ASN A 209 -11.88 7.40 10.56
C ASN A 209 -11.63 6.93 12.01
N GLU A 210 -11.26 5.66 12.20
CA GLU A 210 -10.86 5.10 13.50
C GLU A 210 -9.36 5.28 13.79
N MET A 211 -8.59 5.63 12.75
CA MET A 211 -7.17 6.01 12.85
C MET A 211 -6.90 7.27 12.05
N ARG A 212 -5.83 7.97 12.42
CA ARG A 212 -5.39 9.22 11.78
C ARG A 212 -5.11 9.01 10.30
N ASN A 213 -5.54 9.96 9.47
CA ASN A 213 -5.21 9.97 8.06
C ASN A 213 -3.95 10.80 7.81
N PRO A 214 -2.90 10.26 7.15
CA PRO A 214 -1.67 11.00 6.87
C PRO A 214 -1.87 12.32 6.13
N PHE A 215 -2.86 12.41 5.24
CA PHE A 215 -3.14 13.64 4.50
C PHE A 215 -3.58 14.81 5.40
N ASP A 216 -4.23 14.55 6.53
CA ASP A 216 -4.62 15.58 7.50
C ASP A 216 -3.38 16.23 8.17
N TYR A 217 -2.22 15.59 8.06
CA TYR A 217 -0.92 16.07 8.57
C TYR A 217 0.03 16.55 7.46
N GLY A 218 -0.49 16.70 6.24
CA GLY A 218 0.26 17.25 5.12
C GLY A 218 1.23 16.27 4.46
N PHE A 219 1.01 14.97 4.59
CA PHE A 219 1.80 13.97 3.86
C PHE A 219 1.65 14.14 2.34
N ASP A 220 2.71 13.81 1.63
CA ASP A 220 2.79 14.00 0.18
C ASP A 220 2.24 12.78 -0.56
N ILE A 221 2.58 11.57 -0.09
CA ILE A 221 2.22 10.29 -0.71
C ILE A 221 1.70 9.33 0.37
N VAL A 222 0.60 8.67 0.06
CA VAL A 222 0.03 7.59 0.88
C VAL A 222 -0.18 6.37 0.01
N THR A 223 0.28 5.22 0.47
CA THR A 223 0.09 3.95 -0.22
C THR A 223 -0.72 2.98 0.66
N THR A 224 -1.56 2.17 0.04
CA THR A 224 -2.30 1.12 0.74
C THR A 224 -2.61 -0.06 -0.18
N THR A 225 -2.74 -1.23 0.40
CA THR A 225 -3.31 -2.39 -0.31
C THR A 225 -4.82 -2.40 -0.16
N THR A 226 -5.50 -2.99 -1.13
CA THR A 226 -6.96 -3.14 -1.09
C THR A 226 -7.43 -4.39 -0.36
N HIS A 227 -6.58 -5.43 -0.26
CA HIS A 227 -6.93 -6.78 0.17
C HIS A 227 -6.67 -7.11 1.65
N LYS A 228 -6.20 -6.14 2.47
CA LYS A 228 -5.97 -6.30 3.91
C LYS A 228 -7.17 -5.75 4.71
N PRO A 229 -7.02 -4.90 5.75
CA PRO A 229 -8.18 -4.38 6.49
C PRO A 229 -9.20 -3.64 5.63
N LEU A 230 -8.81 -3.11 4.46
CA LEU A 230 -9.75 -2.47 3.53
C LEU A 230 -10.73 -3.46 2.88
N ARG A 231 -10.46 -4.78 2.97
CA ARG A 231 -11.38 -5.86 2.62
C ARG A 231 -11.84 -5.88 1.15
N GLY A 232 -10.95 -5.44 0.27
CA GLY A 232 -11.16 -5.43 -1.18
C GLY A 232 -10.43 -6.58 -1.91
N PRO A 233 -10.39 -6.53 -3.26
CA PRO A 233 -9.66 -7.49 -4.07
C PRO A 233 -8.14 -7.34 -3.89
N ARG A 234 -7.36 -8.31 -4.37
CA ARG A 234 -5.90 -8.19 -4.44
C ARG A 234 -5.52 -7.01 -5.34
N GLY A 235 -4.83 -6.03 -4.75
CA GLY A 235 -4.42 -4.83 -5.43
C GLY A 235 -3.74 -3.84 -4.48
N GLY A 236 -3.33 -2.69 -5.01
CA GLY A 236 -2.78 -1.57 -4.28
C GLY A 236 -3.24 -0.24 -4.83
N MET A 237 -3.07 0.81 -4.05
CA MET A 237 -3.38 2.18 -4.44
C MET A 237 -2.24 3.11 -4.02
N ILE A 238 -1.92 4.06 -4.89
CA ILE A 238 -1.03 5.18 -4.60
C ILE A 238 -1.89 6.44 -4.62
N MET A 239 -1.87 7.17 -3.55
CA MET A 239 -2.57 8.45 -3.41
C MET A 239 -1.56 9.55 -3.13
N CYS A 240 -1.78 10.75 -3.65
CA CYS A 240 -0.82 11.83 -3.45
C CYS A 240 -1.48 13.21 -3.56
N LYS A 241 -0.74 14.23 -3.17
CA LYS A 241 -1.05 15.61 -3.49
C LYS A 241 -1.00 15.83 -5.00
N LYS A 242 -1.79 16.79 -5.50
CA LYS A 242 -1.93 17.09 -6.94
C LYS A 242 -0.59 17.36 -7.63
N GLN A 243 0.34 18.00 -6.94
CA GLN A 243 1.68 18.32 -7.50
C GLN A 243 2.53 17.10 -7.85
N TYR A 244 2.16 15.92 -7.37
CA TYR A 244 2.85 14.63 -7.64
C TYR A 244 2.03 13.70 -8.54
N ALA A 245 0.98 14.21 -9.19
CA ALA A 245 0.04 13.40 -9.95
C ALA A 245 0.49 13.08 -11.39
N GLU A 246 1.58 13.66 -11.88
CA GLU A 246 2.11 13.51 -13.25
C GLU A 246 3.35 12.62 -13.31
#